data_0ea3890bdc25885c9370501d06c7dfff
#
_entry.id   0ea3890bdc25885c9370501d06c7dfff
#
_cell.length_a   1.000
_cell.length_b   1.000
_cell.length_c   1.000
_cell.angle_alpha   90.00
_cell.angle_beta   90.00
_cell.angle_gamma   90.00
#
_symmetry.space_group_name_H-M   'P 1'
#
loop_
_entity.id
_entity.type
_entity.pdbx_description
1 polymer ?
#
loop_
_entity_poly.entity_id
_entity_poly.type
_entity_poly.pdbx_seq_one_letter_code
_entity_poly.pdbx_strand_id
1 'polypeptide(L)' 'MYSADWCSDCRVAKKYLDENAVEYDLIDVTEHPEAGEYVKSLNGGKRIIPTFVIADKVYTNPGIPELIKIINQ' A
#
# COMPACT_ATOMS: atom_id res chain seq x y z
N MET A 1 4.59 -1.38 -0.94
CA MET A 1 3.50 -0.62 -0.29
C MET A 1 3.78 0.87 -0.34
N TYR A 2 2.90 1.61 -0.95
CA TYR A 2 2.98 3.07 -1.01
C TYR A 2 2.12 3.64 0.12
N SER A 3 2.71 4.42 1.00
CA SER A 3 2.05 4.88 2.23
C SER A 3 2.49 6.28 2.65
N ALA A 4 1.98 6.74 3.79
CA ALA A 4 2.44 7.96 4.45
C ALA A 4 2.27 7.80 5.96
N ASP A 5 3.11 8.50 6.72
CA ASP A 5 3.10 8.38 8.19
C ASP A 5 1.77 8.80 8.84
N TRP A 6 1.09 9.77 8.23
CA TRP A 6 -0.18 10.30 8.76
C TRP A 6 -1.40 9.46 8.37
N CYS A 7 -1.22 8.42 7.58
CA CYS A 7 -2.32 7.59 7.06
C CYS A 7 -2.66 6.47 8.05
N SER A 8 -3.85 6.53 8.66
CA SER A 8 -4.29 5.51 9.62
C SER A 8 -4.50 4.15 8.96
N ASP A 9 -5.05 4.11 7.75
CA ASP A 9 -5.25 2.86 7.01
C ASP A 9 -3.91 2.20 6.67
N CYS A 10 -2.89 3.01 6.38
CA CYS A 10 -1.54 2.51 6.14
C CYS A 10 -0.94 1.87 7.38
N ARG A 11 -1.17 2.47 8.55
CA ARG A 11 -0.68 1.93 9.83
C ARG A 11 -1.31 0.59 10.15
N VAL A 12 -2.62 0.47 9.91
CA VAL A 12 -3.35 -0.78 10.14
C VAL A 12 -2.81 -1.88 9.23
N ALA A 13 -2.65 -1.58 7.94
CA ALA A 13 -2.13 -2.54 6.97
C ALA A 13 -0.69 -2.95 7.32
N LYS A 14 0.15 -1.98 7.66
CA LYS A 14 1.55 -2.22 8.03
C LYS A 14 1.64 -3.14 9.26
N LYS A 15 0.84 -2.84 10.28
CA LYS A 15 0.81 -3.65 11.50
C LYS A 15 0.45 -5.10 11.19
N TYR A 16 -0.56 -5.30 10.35
CA TYR A 16 -0.97 -6.64 9.95
C TYR A 16 0.16 -7.39 9.23
N LEU A 17 0.82 -6.73 8.28
CA LEU A 17 1.92 -7.32 7.53
C LEU A 17 3.09 -7.68 8.44
N ASP A 18 3.45 -6.79 9.36
CA ASP A 18 4.56 -7.01 10.29
C ASP A 18 4.25 -8.16 11.25
N GLU A 19 3.02 -8.25 11.76
CA GLU A 19 2.61 -9.32 12.67
C GLU A 19 2.58 -10.69 12.00
N ASN A 20 2.41 -10.73 10.68
CA ASN A 20 2.37 -11.96 9.91
C ASN A 20 3.68 -12.24 9.18
N ALA A 21 4.74 -11.54 9.53
CA ALA A 21 6.09 -11.71 8.99
C ALA A 21 6.14 -11.64 7.44
N VAL A 22 5.32 -10.78 6.85
CA VAL A 22 5.29 -10.56 5.41
C VAL A 22 6.38 -9.54 5.05
N GLU A 23 7.24 -9.90 4.11
CA GLU A 23 8.25 -8.97 3.60
C GLU A 23 7.64 -8.06 2.55
N TYR A 24 7.96 -6.77 2.64
CA TYR A 24 7.49 -5.77 1.67
C TYR A 24 8.41 -4.56 1.69
N ASP A 25 8.43 -3.83 0.58
CA ASP A 25 9.13 -2.56 0.50
C ASP A 25 8.15 -1.43 0.86
N LEU A 26 8.54 -0.58 1.79
CA LEU A 26 7.73 0.55 2.23
C LEU A 26 8.24 1.82 1.57
N ILE A 27 7.37 2.49 0.81
CA ILE A 27 7.70 3.74 0.13
C ILE A 27 6.77 4.83 0.63
N ASP A 28 7.35 5.84 1.28
CA ASP A 28 6.59 6.98 1.79
C ASP A 28 6.43 8.01 0.68
N VAL A 29 5.18 8.24 0.25
CA VAL A 29 4.89 9.17 -0.85
C VAL A 29 5.08 10.62 -0.45
N THR A 30 5.18 10.92 0.85
CA THR A 30 5.45 12.26 1.35
C THR A 30 6.95 12.58 1.21
N GLU A 31 7.80 11.60 1.51
CA GLU A 31 9.25 11.75 1.37
C GLU A 31 9.70 11.63 -0.08
N HIS A 32 8.94 10.89 -0.90
CA HIS A 32 9.25 10.65 -2.30
C HIS A 32 8.10 11.13 -3.19
N PRO A 33 8.05 12.44 -3.55
CA PRO A 33 6.96 12.99 -4.36
C PRO A 33 6.75 12.28 -5.70
N GLU A 34 7.80 11.78 -6.31
CA GLU A 34 7.73 11.02 -7.56
C GLU A 34 6.93 9.71 -7.37
N ALA A 35 7.03 9.10 -6.19
CA ALA A 35 6.24 7.92 -5.87
C ALA A 35 4.75 8.26 -5.75
N GLY A 36 4.42 9.45 -5.22
CA GLY A 36 3.05 9.95 -5.17
C GLY A 36 2.47 10.12 -6.57
N GLU A 37 3.25 10.64 -7.50
CA GLU A 37 2.82 10.77 -8.90
C GLU A 37 2.62 9.40 -9.55
N TYR A 38 3.47 8.43 -9.24
CA TYR A 38 3.31 7.07 -9.72
C TYR A 38 2.01 6.45 -9.20
N VAL A 39 1.70 6.64 -7.93
CA VAL A 39 0.44 6.17 -7.33
C VAL A 39 -0.77 6.77 -8.03
N LYS A 40 -0.72 8.06 -8.37
CA LYS A 40 -1.77 8.70 -9.15
C LYS A 40 -1.97 8.04 -10.50
N SER A 41 -0.87 7.68 -11.18
CA SER A 41 -0.94 7.04 -12.49
C SER A 41 -1.61 5.67 -12.41
N LEU A 42 -1.46 4.96 -11.28
CA LEU A 42 -2.06 3.65 -11.06
C LEU A 42 -3.55 3.74 -10.71
N ASN A 43 -4.00 4.87 -10.19
CA ASN A 43 -5.35 5.04 -9.63
C ASN A 43 -6.19 6.09 -10.37
N GLY A 44 -5.98 6.24 -11.68
CA GLY A 44 -6.79 7.14 -12.49
C GLY A 44 -6.62 8.61 -12.14
N GLY A 45 -5.43 9.02 -11.71
CA GLY A 45 -5.13 10.40 -11.34
C GLY A 45 -5.36 10.72 -9.88
N LYS A 46 -5.73 9.75 -9.06
CA LYS A 46 -5.97 9.94 -7.62
C LYS A 46 -4.81 9.39 -6.80
N ARG A 47 -4.39 10.15 -5.81
CA ARG A 47 -3.35 9.75 -4.87
C ARG A 47 -3.99 8.98 -3.70
N ILE A 48 -4.20 7.69 -3.91
CA ILE A 48 -4.84 6.82 -2.92
C ILE A 48 -3.78 5.98 -2.22
N ILE A 49 -3.77 5.99 -0.89
CA ILE A 49 -2.87 5.18 -0.06
C ILE A 49 -3.68 4.46 1.02
N PRO A 50 -3.28 3.26 1.47
CA PRO A 50 -2.15 2.49 0.94
C PRO A 50 -2.48 1.89 -0.44
N THR A 51 -1.49 1.90 -1.31
CA THR A 51 -1.58 1.20 -2.60
C THR A 51 -0.47 0.15 -2.63
N PHE A 52 -0.83 -1.06 -2.99
CA PHE A 52 0.12 -2.17 -3.09
C PHE A 52 0.33 -2.57 -4.54
N VAL A 53 1.57 -2.84 -4.90
CA VAL A 53 1.91 -3.48 -6.17
C VAL A 53 2.51 -4.83 -5.85
N ILE A 54 1.84 -5.90 -6.24
CA ILE A 54 2.24 -7.27 -5.93
C ILE A 54 2.17 -8.08 -7.22
N ALA A 55 3.31 -8.60 -7.68
CA ALA A 55 3.38 -9.39 -8.91
C ALA A 55 2.67 -8.71 -10.09
N ASP A 56 2.96 -7.43 -10.30
CA ASP A 56 2.39 -6.57 -11.36
C ASP A 56 0.90 -6.26 -11.22
N LYS A 57 0.28 -6.65 -10.12
CA LYS A 57 -1.11 -6.31 -9.83
C LYS A 57 -1.17 -5.15 -8.84
N VAL A 58 -2.11 -4.25 -9.05
CA VAL A 58 -2.33 -3.08 -8.21
C VAL A 58 -3.53 -3.31 -7.30
N TYR A 59 -3.33 -3.12 -6.00
CA TYR A 59 -4.40 -3.22 -5.01
C TYR A 59 -4.52 -1.88 -4.31
N THR A 60 -5.66 -1.22 -4.48
CA THR A 60 -5.90 0.13 -3.97
C THR A 60 -6.67 0.08 -2.66
N ASN A 61 -6.03 0.50 -1.59
CA ASN A 61 -6.59 0.55 -0.23
C ASN A 61 -7.39 -0.71 0.13
N PRO A 62 -6.79 -1.91 0.03
CA PRO A 62 -7.49 -3.13 0.41
C PRO A 62 -7.75 -3.13 1.92
N GLY A 63 -8.94 -3.52 2.34
CA GLY A 63 -9.24 -3.75 3.74
C GLY A 63 -8.51 -4.99 4.25
N ILE A 64 -8.51 -5.19 5.56
CA ILE A 64 -7.84 -6.36 6.16
C ILE A 64 -8.35 -7.69 5.60
N PRO A 65 -9.68 -7.91 5.43
CA PRO A 65 -10.15 -9.15 4.82
C PRO A 65 -9.61 -9.40 3.41
N GLU A 66 -9.51 -8.36 2.59
CA GLU A 66 -8.90 -8.48 1.25
C GLU A 66 -7.42 -8.74 1.32
N LEU A 67 -6.73 -8.06 2.24
CA LEU A 67 -5.29 -8.21 2.41
C LEU A 67 -4.95 -9.64 2.81
N ILE A 68 -5.74 -10.25 3.66
CA ILE A 68 -5.60 -11.66 4.05
C ILE A 68 -5.66 -12.56 2.81
N LYS A 69 -6.63 -12.34 1.93
CA LYS A 69 -6.78 -13.12 0.70
C LYS A 69 -5.59 -12.92 -0.24
N ILE A 70 -5.09 -11.70 -0.37
CA ILE A 70 -3.97 -11.38 -1.24
C ILE A 70 -2.70 -12.10 -0.76
N ILE A 71 -2.45 -12.08 0.53
CA ILE A 71 -1.25 -12.67 1.13
C ILE A 71 -1.26 -14.19 1.06
N ASN A 72 -2.43 -14.80 1.18
CA ASN A 72 -2.59 -16.25 1.21
C ASN A 72 -2.84 -16.88 -0.17
N GLN A 73 -2.57 -16.16 -1.23
CA GLN A 73 -2.65 -16.70 -2.59
C GLN A 73 -1.49 -17.66 -2.89
#